data_a16dca0d28694d5716f6b9f42e3c02ef
#
_entry.id   a16dca0d28694d5716f6b9f42e3c02ef
#
_cell.length_a   1.000
_cell.length_b   1.000
_cell.length_c   1.000
_cell.angle_alpha   90.00
_cell.angle_beta   90.00
_cell.angle_gamma   90.00
#
_symmetry.space_group_name_H-M   'P 1'
#
loop_
_entity.id
_entity.type
_entity.pdbx_description
1 polymer ?
#
loop_
_entity_poly.entity_id
_entity_poly.type
_entity_poly.pdbx_seq_one_letter_code
_entity_poly.pdbx_strand_id
1 'polypeptide(L)'
;DEPETPTSVQTLGAEEVRRTPGGQNDISRTLLSLPGVTGGVDNRNDLLVRGGGPSENAYFLDGIRIPQINHFATQGATGGALGLVNVDFIRETTFYTGGFPARYGGALSSVLAIENRNGSPQEVAGDFTLGAVEAALTLDGPLPTPTDEPSNWIFSIRRSYLQFLFQALDLPIRPSYW
;
A
#
# COMPACT_ATOMS: atom_id res chain seq x y z
N ASP A 1 -3.63 -4.25 -32.19
CA ASP A 1 -2.45 -4.73 -31.46
C ASP A 1 -2.57 -4.20 -30.03
N GLU A 2 -2.97 -5.06 -29.10
CA GLU A 2 -2.83 -4.75 -27.69
C GLU A 2 -1.32 -4.66 -27.38
N PRO A 3 -0.88 -3.59 -26.71
CA PRO A 3 0.52 -3.52 -26.31
C PRO A 3 0.82 -4.69 -25.37
N GLU A 4 1.73 -5.58 -25.77
CA GLU A 4 2.19 -6.66 -24.91
C GLU A 4 2.66 -6.08 -23.57
N THR A 5 1.91 -6.36 -22.51
CA THR A 5 2.31 -5.94 -21.18
C THR A 5 3.60 -6.69 -20.82
N PRO A 6 4.72 -6.01 -20.58
CA PRO A 6 5.96 -6.70 -20.27
C PRO A 6 5.75 -7.63 -19.07
N THR A 7 6.25 -8.84 -19.12
CA THR A 7 6.17 -9.83 -18.03
C THR A 7 6.78 -9.34 -16.71
N SER A 8 7.48 -8.22 -16.74
CA SER A 8 8.09 -7.54 -15.60
C SER A 8 7.20 -6.47 -14.96
N VAL A 9 5.98 -6.27 -15.47
CA VAL A 9 5.03 -5.27 -14.97
C VAL A 9 3.78 -5.98 -14.49
N GLN A 10 3.32 -5.65 -13.30
CA GLN A 10 2.06 -6.14 -12.76
C GLN A 10 1.26 -4.95 -12.24
N THR A 11 -0.02 -4.94 -12.56
CA THR A 11 -0.96 -3.91 -12.12
C THR A 11 -1.95 -4.53 -11.16
N LEU A 12 -2.13 -3.92 -10.00
CA LEU A 12 -3.00 -4.39 -8.94
C LEU A 12 -3.98 -3.27 -8.57
N GLY A 13 -5.26 -3.58 -8.57
CA GLY A 13 -6.29 -2.70 -8.02
C GLY A 13 -6.47 -2.89 -6.52
N ALA A 14 -7.16 -1.95 -5.86
CA ALA A 14 -7.47 -2.05 -4.43
C ALA A 14 -8.18 -3.36 -4.08
N GLU A 15 -9.06 -3.84 -4.94
CA GLU A 15 -9.84 -5.06 -4.72
C GLU A 15 -8.96 -6.32 -4.73
N GLU A 16 -7.94 -6.36 -5.58
CA GLU A 16 -6.97 -7.46 -5.60
C GLU A 16 -6.14 -7.49 -4.33
N VAL A 17 -5.73 -6.31 -3.83
CA VAL A 17 -5.02 -6.21 -2.57
C VAL A 17 -5.87 -6.72 -1.41
N ARG A 18 -7.16 -6.35 -1.37
CA ARG A 18 -8.11 -6.81 -0.33
C ARG A 18 -8.35 -8.32 -0.37
N ARG A 19 -8.43 -8.91 -1.57
CA ARG A 19 -8.72 -10.33 -1.78
C ARG A 19 -7.51 -11.24 -1.70
N THR A 20 -6.30 -10.68 -1.64
CA THR A 20 -5.08 -11.50 -1.57
C THR A 20 -5.04 -12.29 -0.25
N PRO A 21 -5.00 -13.62 -0.30
CA PRO A 21 -4.90 -14.44 0.90
C PRO A 21 -3.64 -14.09 1.70
N GLY A 22 -3.80 -13.79 2.99
CA GLY A 22 -2.68 -13.38 3.85
C GLY A 22 -2.22 -11.93 3.68
N GLY A 23 -2.79 -11.18 2.72
CA GLY A 23 -2.44 -9.78 2.43
C GLY A 23 -2.82 -8.80 3.54
N GLN A 24 -3.86 -9.09 4.32
CA GLN A 24 -4.32 -8.26 5.46
C GLN A 24 -4.50 -6.78 5.12
N ASN A 25 -5.05 -6.46 3.95
CA ASN A 25 -5.18 -5.09 3.44
C ASN A 25 -3.84 -4.31 3.40
N ASP A 26 -2.74 -5.02 3.13
CA ASP A 26 -1.41 -4.44 3.06
C ASP A 26 -0.80 -4.71 1.69
N ILE A 27 -0.43 -3.63 1.00
CA ILE A 27 0.17 -3.72 -0.34
C ILE A 27 1.49 -4.50 -0.32
N SER A 28 2.33 -4.32 0.72
CA SER A 28 3.61 -5.00 0.82
C SER A 28 3.43 -6.51 0.93
N ARG A 29 2.43 -6.95 1.71
CA ARG A 29 2.10 -8.38 1.85
C ARG A 29 1.51 -8.96 0.58
N THR A 30 0.71 -8.17 -0.13
CA THR A 30 0.21 -8.57 -1.45
C THR A 30 1.35 -8.77 -2.43
N LEU A 31 2.32 -7.86 -2.46
CA LEU A 31 3.50 -7.97 -3.33
C LEU A 31 4.35 -9.20 -3.01
N LEU A 32 4.41 -9.63 -1.74
CA LEU A 32 5.14 -10.86 -1.35
C LEU A 32 4.53 -12.14 -1.95
N SER A 33 3.28 -12.11 -2.41
CA SER A 33 2.64 -13.24 -3.11
C SER A 33 3.01 -13.32 -4.59
N LEU A 34 3.66 -12.28 -5.14
CA LEU A 34 3.96 -12.20 -6.55
C LEU A 34 5.24 -12.96 -6.92
N PRO A 35 5.31 -13.50 -8.15
CA PRO A 35 6.51 -14.18 -8.63
C PRO A 35 7.74 -13.30 -8.61
N GLY A 36 8.85 -13.82 -8.10
CA GLY A 36 10.14 -13.10 -8.04
C GLY A 36 10.26 -12.10 -6.88
N VAL A 37 9.29 -12.10 -5.98
CA VAL A 37 9.32 -11.31 -4.74
C VAL A 37 9.43 -12.26 -3.55
N THR A 38 10.30 -11.95 -2.60
CA THR A 38 10.46 -12.71 -1.36
C THR A 38 10.53 -11.77 -0.17
N GLY A 39 10.18 -12.27 1.00
CA GLY A 39 10.38 -11.55 2.26
C GLY A 39 11.79 -11.75 2.81
N GLY A 40 12.30 -10.79 3.55
CA GLY A 40 13.61 -10.88 4.19
C GLY A 40 13.58 -11.62 5.53
N VAL A 41 12.78 -11.14 6.46
CA VAL A 41 12.70 -11.65 7.84
C VAL A 41 11.23 -11.75 8.25
N ASP A 42 10.89 -12.74 9.04
CA ASP A 42 9.56 -12.88 9.62
C ASP A 42 9.16 -11.63 10.41
N ASN A 43 7.89 -11.26 10.33
CA ASN A 43 7.30 -10.05 10.93
C ASN A 43 7.80 -8.71 10.36
N ARG A 44 8.45 -8.73 9.19
CA ARG A 44 8.83 -7.53 8.44
C ARG A 44 8.27 -7.62 7.02
N ASN A 45 7.85 -6.47 6.51
CA ASN A 45 7.35 -6.37 5.13
C ASN A 45 8.49 -5.99 4.15
N ASP A 46 9.69 -6.50 4.37
CA ASP A 46 10.81 -6.29 3.46
C ASP A 46 10.54 -6.95 2.12
N LEU A 47 10.69 -6.18 1.05
CA LEU A 47 10.55 -6.64 -0.32
C LEU A 47 11.92 -6.88 -0.92
N LEU A 48 12.24 -8.14 -1.20
CA LEU A 48 13.42 -8.57 -1.94
C LEU A 48 12.96 -8.99 -3.33
N VAL A 49 13.32 -8.22 -4.34
CA VAL A 49 12.82 -8.42 -5.70
C VAL A 49 13.97 -8.88 -6.60
N ARG A 50 13.82 -10.06 -7.19
CA ARG A 50 14.82 -10.67 -8.09
C ARG A 50 16.25 -10.69 -7.51
N GLY A 51 16.35 -10.92 -6.21
CA GLY A 51 17.65 -10.96 -5.50
C GLY A 51 18.20 -9.60 -5.08
N GLY A 52 17.53 -8.50 -5.41
CA GLY A 52 17.89 -7.17 -4.91
C GLY A 52 17.44 -6.94 -3.48
N GLY A 53 18.16 -6.08 -2.77
CA GLY A 53 17.88 -5.73 -1.38
C GLY A 53 16.74 -4.73 -1.21
N PRO A 54 16.20 -4.59 0.02
CA PRO A 54 15.09 -3.68 0.29
C PRO A 54 15.37 -2.22 -0.06
N SER A 55 16.59 -1.77 0.07
CA SER A 55 17.02 -0.39 -0.24
C SER A 55 17.17 -0.11 -1.75
N GLU A 56 17.10 -1.13 -2.59
CA GLU A 56 17.21 -1.03 -4.04
C GLU A 56 15.84 -0.80 -4.72
N ASN A 57 14.77 -0.86 -3.95
CA ASN A 57 13.43 -0.57 -4.42
C ASN A 57 13.14 0.93 -4.37
N ALA A 58 12.33 1.41 -5.30
CA ALA A 58 11.83 2.78 -5.27
C ALA A 58 10.30 2.79 -5.20
N TYR A 59 9.78 3.70 -4.39
CA TYR A 59 8.35 3.84 -4.13
C TYR A 59 7.87 5.21 -4.57
N PHE A 60 6.75 5.25 -5.28
CA PHE A 60 6.13 6.48 -5.74
C PHE A 60 4.65 6.49 -5.35
N LEU A 61 4.19 7.60 -4.83
CA LEU A 61 2.79 7.87 -4.52
C LEU A 61 2.36 9.11 -5.31
N ASP A 62 1.40 8.96 -6.20
CA ASP A 62 0.95 10.01 -7.14
C ASP A 62 2.11 10.70 -7.87
N GLY A 63 3.11 9.91 -8.30
CA GLY A 63 4.31 10.41 -8.98
C GLY A 63 5.38 11.01 -8.09
N ILE A 64 5.12 11.17 -6.80
CA ILE A 64 6.09 11.68 -5.82
C ILE A 64 6.84 10.51 -5.20
N ARG A 65 8.17 10.58 -5.21
CA ARG A 65 9.00 9.55 -4.57
C ARG A 65 8.88 9.63 -3.06
N ILE A 66 8.52 8.51 -2.44
CA ILE A 66 8.44 8.35 -0.98
C ILE A 66 9.56 7.40 -0.50
N PRO A 67 10.08 7.60 0.71
CA PRO A 67 11.22 6.81 1.19
C PRO A 67 10.86 5.35 1.47
N GLN A 68 9.63 5.08 1.85
CA GLN A 68 9.15 3.76 2.26
C GLN A 68 7.64 3.68 2.22
N ILE A 69 7.10 2.46 2.21
CA ILE A 69 5.65 2.18 2.19
C ILE A 69 5.14 1.52 3.48
N ASN A 70 6.01 1.32 4.46
CA ASN A 70 5.67 0.72 5.74
C ASN A 70 6.02 1.64 6.90
N HIS A 71 5.27 1.54 8.00
CA HIS A 71 5.61 2.20 9.24
C HIS A 71 6.83 1.55 9.90
N PHE A 72 7.59 2.33 10.67
CA PHE A 72 8.71 1.85 11.50
C PHE A 72 9.83 1.12 10.74
N ALA A 73 10.09 1.52 9.50
CA ALA A 73 11.24 1.00 8.78
C ALA A 73 12.54 1.42 9.47
N THR A 74 13.47 0.49 9.55
CA THR A 74 14.83 0.72 10.02
C THR A 74 15.77 0.95 8.84
N GLN A 75 16.95 1.50 9.09
CA GLN A 75 17.94 1.73 8.05
C GLN A 75 18.28 0.41 7.31
N GLY A 76 18.25 0.45 5.98
CA GLY A 76 18.52 -0.72 5.14
C GLY A 76 17.34 -1.71 5.01
N ALA A 77 16.18 -1.38 5.57
CA ALA A 77 14.97 -2.16 5.49
C ALA A 77 13.82 -1.33 4.92
N THR A 78 12.88 -1.96 4.23
CA THR A 78 11.64 -1.31 3.80
C THR A 78 10.47 -1.57 4.73
N GLY A 79 10.66 -2.40 5.74
CA GLY A 79 9.55 -3.00 6.38
C GLY A 79 9.45 -2.89 7.89
N GLY A 80 8.38 -2.24 8.36
CA GLY A 80 7.71 -2.58 9.60
C GLY A 80 6.60 -3.58 9.33
N ALA A 81 5.92 -4.02 10.37
CA ALA A 81 4.83 -5.00 10.27
C ALA A 81 3.54 -4.43 9.64
N LEU A 82 3.44 -3.11 9.47
CA LEU A 82 2.24 -2.40 9.02
C LEU A 82 2.53 -1.48 7.84
N GLY A 83 1.72 -1.58 6.80
CA GLY A 83 1.74 -0.68 5.66
C GLY A 83 1.31 0.74 6.00
N LEU A 84 2.02 1.72 5.44
CA LEU A 84 1.70 3.14 5.55
C LEU A 84 0.52 3.50 4.64
N VAL A 85 0.45 2.88 3.47
CA VAL A 85 -0.54 3.20 2.45
C VAL A 85 -1.89 2.59 2.81
N ASN A 86 -2.92 3.41 2.83
CA ASN A 86 -4.28 2.93 3.01
C ASN A 86 -4.83 2.40 1.67
N VAL A 87 -5.21 1.13 1.64
CA VAL A 87 -5.73 0.46 0.44
C VAL A 87 -7.00 1.12 -0.08
N ASP A 88 -7.82 1.73 0.80
CA ASP A 88 -9.05 2.42 0.40
C ASP A 88 -8.80 3.67 -0.46
N PHE A 89 -7.60 4.23 -0.41
CA PHE A 89 -7.18 5.34 -1.26
C PHE A 89 -6.61 4.90 -2.61
N ILE A 90 -6.26 3.64 -2.76
CA ILE A 90 -5.61 3.16 -3.98
C ILE A 90 -6.63 3.08 -5.12
N ARG A 91 -6.31 3.72 -6.24
CA ARG A 91 -6.93 3.48 -7.53
C ARG A 91 -6.26 2.31 -8.23
N GLU A 92 -4.97 2.40 -8.35
CA GLU A 92 -4.13 1.44 -9.07
C GLU A 92 -2.72 1.43 -8.50
N THR A 93 -2.12 0.28 -8.53
CA THR A 93 -0.71 0.10 -8.18
C THR A 93 -0.02 -0.61 -9.32
N THR A 94 1.02 0.00 -9.87
CA THR A 94 1.87 -0.62 -10.88
C THR A 94 3.19 -1.04 -10.26
N PHE A 95 3.49 -2.32 -10.33
CA PHE A 95 4.71 -2.89 -9.81
C PHE A 95 5.62 -3.36 -10.95
N TYR A 96 6.79 -2.76 -11.02
CA TYR A 96 7.83 -3.07 -12.01
C TYR A 96 8.92 -3.89 -11.34
N THR A 97 9.18 -5.09 -11.82
CA THR A 97 10.29 -5.94 -11.39
C THR A 97 11.49 -5.88 -12.33
N GLY A 98 11.47 -4.97 -13.30
CA GLY A 98 12.51 -4.70 -14.29
C GLY A 98 11.97 -3.85 -15.44
N GLY A 99 12.85 -3.28 -16.26
CA GLY A 99 12.44 -2.48 -17.41
C GLY A 99 11.69 -1.20 -17.05
N PHE A 100 12.18 -0.47 -16.05
CA PHE A 100 11.51 0.73 -15.53
C PHE A 100 11.45 1.84 -16.59
N PRO A 101 10.32 2.55 -16.73
CA PRO A 101 10.27 3.80 -17.50
C PRO A 101 11.29 4.82 -16.98
N ALA A 102 11.82 5.64 -17.88
CA ALA A 102 12.87 6.63 -17.55
C ALA A 102 12.46 7.63 -16.46
N ARG A 103 11.16 7.85 -16.26
CA ARG A 103 10.62 8.69 -15.19
C ARG A 103 10.93 8.17 -13.77
N TYR A 104 11.20 6.89 -13.64
CA TYR A 104 11.48 6.24 -12.34
C TYR A 104 12.98 6.03 -12.15
N GLY A 105 13.72 7.12 -11.97
CA GLY A 105 15.15 7.04 -11.69
C GLY A 105 15.48 6.57 -10.27
N GLY A 106 16.69 6.01 -10.11
CA GLY A 106 17.23 5.68 -8.78
C GLY A 106 16.70 4.37 -8.16
N ALA A 107 16.08 3.50 -8.95
CA ALA A 107 15.76 2.13 -8.58
C ALA A 107 16.77 1.16 -9.19
N LEU A 108 17.17 0.13 -8.46
CA LEU A 108 18.05 -0.92 -8.93
C LEU A 108 17.34 -2.26 -9.06
N SER A 109 16.36 -2.53 -8.20
CA SER A 109 15.65 -3.81 -8.13
C SER A 109 14.20 -3.72 -8.60
N SER A 110 13.39 -2.85 -7.99
CA SER A 110 11.99 -2.69 -8.37
C SER A 110 11.49 -1.26 -8.22
N VAL A 111 10.37 -1.00 -8.89
CA VAL A 111 9.59 0.25 -8.72
C VAL A 111 8.16 -0.10 -8.39
N LEU A 112 7.64 0.51 -7.34
CA LEU A 112 6.23 0.49 -7.00
C LEU A 112 5.65 1.89 -7.19
N ALA A 113 4.74 2.03 -8.12
CA ALA A 113 4.01 3.26 -8.37
C ALA A 113 2.56 3.08 -7.93
N ILE A 114 2.14 3.88 -6.96
CA ILE A 114 0.80 3.85 -6.37
C ILE A 114 0.08 5.12 -6.80
N GLU A 115 -1.11 4.99 -7.31
CA GLU A 115 -1.98 6.10 -7.68
C GLU A 115 -3.23 6.07 -6.82
N ASN A 116 -3.50 7.20 -6.17
CA ASN A 116 -4.69 7.35 -5.35
C ASN A 116 -5.94 7.59 -6.20
N ARG A 117 -7.09 7.12 -5.70
CA ARG A 117 -8.39 7.42 -6.25
C ARG A 117 -8.87 8.80 -5.80
N ASN A 118 -9.72 9.38 -6.57
CA ASN A 118 -10.53 10.51 -6.15
C ASN A 118 -11.75 10.04 -5.35
N GLY A 119 -12.31 10.92 -4.54
CA GLY A 119 -13.62 10.71 -3.94
C GLY A 119 -14.75 10.73 -4.96
N SER A 120 -15.95 10.32 -4.57
CA SER A 120 -17.14 10.40 -5.41
C SER A 120 -17.51 11.87 -5.68
N PRO A 121 -17.70 12.29 -6.95
CA PRO A 121 -18.19 13.62 -7.25
C PRO A 121 -19.71 13.73 -7.18
N GLN A 122 -20.45 12.64 -6.99
CA GLN A 122 -21.90 12.56 -7.15
C GLN A 122 -22.61 12.41 -5.82
N GLU A 123 -22.14 11.54 -4.96
CA GLU A 123 -22.80 11.19 -3.70
C GLU A 123 -21.78 10.95 -2.59
N VAL A 124 -22.25 11.08 -1.35
CA VAL A 124 -21.44 10.70 -0.19
C VAL A 124 -21.52 9.19 -0.04
N ALA A 125 -20.35 8.57 -0.06
CA ALA A 125 -20.17 7.13 0.13
C ALA A 125 -19.32 6.87 1.37
N GLY A 126 -19.45 5.67 1.94
CA GLY A 126 -18.66 5.26 3.09
C GLY A 126 -18.40 3.77 3.07
N ASP A 127 -17.21 3.41 3.50
CA ASP A 127 -16.75 2.02 3.67
C ASP A 127 -16.29 1.83 5.11
N PHE A 128 -16.79 0.77 5.75
CA PHE A 128 -16.37 0.39 7.10
C PHE A 128 -15.75 -1.00 7.07
N THR A 129 -14.49 -1.07 7.42
CA THR A 129 -13.75 -2.32 7.50
C THR A 129 -13.48 -2.67 8.96
N LEU A 130 -13.85 -3.90 9.34
CA LEU A 130 -13.49 -4.49 10.63
C LEU A 130 -12.70 -5.76 10.39
N GLY A 131 -11.40 -5.68 10.61
CA GLY A 131 -10.47 -6.80 10.47
C GLY A 131 -10.14 -7.46 11.82
N ALA A 132 -9.29 -8.48 11.80
CA ALA A 132 -8.84 -9.15 13.02
C ALA A 132 -7.97 -8.27 13.93
N VAL A 133 -7.30 -7.26 13.37
CA VAL A 133 -6.28 -6.45 14.06
C VAL A 133 -6.52 -4.94 13.95
N GLU A 134 -7.45 -4.52 13.09
CA GLU A 134 -7.71 -3.10 12.82
C GLU A 134 -9.18 -2.84 12.49
N ALA A 135 -9.61 -1.62 12.71
CA ALA A 135 -10.84 -1.06 12.18
C ALA A 135 -10.53 0.19 11.36
N ALA A 136 -11.22 0.35 10.25
CA ALA A 136 -11.10 1.52 9.38
C ALA A 136 -12.47 2.03 8.97
N LEU A 137 -12.57 3.35 8.82
CA LEU A 137 -13.73 4.03 8.26
C LEU A 137 -13.21 4.99 7.19
N THR A 138 -13.67 4.80 5.97
CA THR A 138 -13.37 5.69 4.85
C THR A 138 -14.67 6.33 4.36
N LEU A 139 -14.66 7.64 4.22
CA LEU A 139 -15.77 8.43 3.71
C LEU A 139 -15.29 9.26 2.53
N ASP A 140 -16.11 9.41 1.53
CA ASP A 140 -15.83 10.28 0.40
C ASP A 140 -17.12 10.88 -0.19
N GLY A 141 -16.98 11.98 -0.93
CA GLY A 141 -18.14 12.63 -1.49
C GLY A 141 -17.82 13.91 -2.25
N PRO A 142 -18.89 14.56 -2.79
CA PRO A 142 -18.75 15.83 -3.49
C PRO A 142 -18.37 16.95 -2.53
N LEU A 143 -17.49 17.84 -3.00
CA LEU A 143 -17.20 19.10 -2.31
C LEU A 143 -17.95 20.24 -3.01
N PRO A 144 -18.86 20.95 -2.33
CA PRO A 144 -19.52 22.10 -2.89
C PRO A 144 -18.50 23.18 -3.26
N THR A 145 -18.36 23.47 -4.53
CA THR A 145 -17.49 24.55 -5.03
C THR A 145 -18.30 25.56 -5.82
N PRO A 146 -17.92 26.84 -5.80
CA PRO A 146 -18.60 27.85 -6.58
C PRO A 146 -18.29 27.77 -8.10
N THR A 147 -17.50 26.80 -8.52
CA THR A 147 -17.12 26.55 -9.93
C THR A 147 -17.92 25.36 -10.48
N ASP A 148 -18.13 25.35 -11.82
CA ASP A 148 -18.79 24.22 -12.50
C ASP A 148 -17.92 22.94 -12.56
N GLU A 149 -16.70 22.99 -12.04
CA GLU A 149 -15.83 21.82 -11.96
C GLU A 149 -16.17 20.93 -10.76
N PRO A 150 -16.44 19.64 -10.98
CA PRO A 150 -16.76 18.73 -9.89
C PRO A 150 -15.54 18.52 -9.00
N SER A 151 -15.65 18.96 -7.76
CA SER A 151 -14.64 18.71 -6.73
C SER A 151 -15.14 17.64 -5.77
N ASN A 152 -14.21 16.91 -5.18
CA ASN A 152 -14.50 15.83 -4.26
C ASN A 152 -13.52 15.80 -3.11
N TRP A 153 -13.89 15.07 -2.07
CA TRP A 153 -13.05 14.82 -0.91
C TRP A 153 -13.08 13.33 -0.58
N ILE A 154 -12.00 12.89 0.04
CA ILE A 154 -11.89 11.56 0.63
C ILE A 154 -11.21 11.69 1.99
N PHE A 155 -11.74 11.00 2.98
CA PHE A 155 -11.23 10.97 4.34
C PHE A 155 -11.22 9.54 4.84
N SER A 156 -10.16 9.13 5.52
CA SER A 156 -10.12 7.83 6.19
C SER A 156 -9.46 7.94 7.56
N ILE A 157 -10.00 7.16 8.48
CA ILE A 157 -9.40 6.93 9.78
C ILE A 157 -9.24 5.42 9.97
N ARG A 158 -8.03 5.01 10.33
CA ARG A 158 -7.68 3.62 10.59
C ARG A 158 -7.02 3.51 11.96
N ARG A 159 -7.47 2.55 12.74
CA ARG A 159 -6.89 2.28 14.06
C ARG A 159 -6.66 0.80 14.24
N SER A 160 -5.41 0.44 14.58
CA SER A 160 -5.09 -0.91 15.02
C SER A 160 -5.43 -1.08 16.49
N TYR A 161 -6.00 -2.23 16.84
CA TYR A 161 -6.25 -2.64 18.21
C TYR A 161 -5.42 -3.87 18.63
N LEU A 162 -4.34 -4.11 17.93
CA LEU A 162 -3.39 -5.18 18.18
C LEU A 162 -2.85 -5.14 19.61
N GLN A 163 -2.72 -3.94 20.19
CA GLN A 163 -2.32 -3.75 21.59
C GLN A 163 -3.24 -4.48 22.60
N PHE A 164 -4.55 -4.53 22.33
CA PHE A 164 -5.49 -5.22 23.22
C PHE A 164 -5.33 -6.74 23.09
N LEU A 165 -5.05 -7.23 21.90
CA LEU A 165 -4.78 -8.64 21.67
C LEU A 165 -3.50 -9.08 22.38
N PHE A 166 -2.42 -8.30 22.28
CA PHE A 166 -1.17 -8.58 23.00
C PHE A 166 -1.32 -8.50 24.51
N GLN A 167 -2.16 -7.59 24.98
CA GLN A 167 -2.46 -7.48 26.41
C GLN A 167 -3.27 -8.69 26.93
N ALA A 168 -4.24 -9.16 26.11
CA ALA A 168 -5.05 -10.33 26.44
C ALA A 168 -4.25 -11.65 26.42
N LEU A 169 -3.22 -11.72 25.56
CA LEU A 169 -2.34 -12.87 25.39
C LEU A 169 -1.08 -12.80 26.28
N ASP A 170 -0.96 -11.76 27.12
CA ASP A 170 0.21 -11.50 28.01
C ASP A 170 1.56 -11.55 27.28
N LEU A 171 1.60 -11.02 26.04
CA LEU A 171 2.81 -10.97 25.23
C LEU A 171 3.70 -9.79 25.66
N PRO A 172 5.03 -9.98 25.72
CA PRO A 172 5.96 -8.95 26.22
C PRO A 172 6.11 -7.73 25.33
N ILE A 173 5.67 -7.82 24.07
CA ILE A 173 5.76 -6.73 23.09
C ILE A 173 4.41 -6.02 23.00
N ARG A 174 4.39 -4.74 23.33
CA ARG A 174 3.19 -3.89 23.26
C ARG A 174 3.39 -2.77 22.23
N PRO A 175 3.25 -3.06 20.95
CA PRO A 175 3.31 -2.00 19.97
C PRO A 175 2.06 -1.10 20.09
N SER A 176 2.26 0.16 20.44
CA SER A 176 1.21 1.18 20.40
C SER A 176 1.36 1.97 19.09
N TYR A 177 0.43 1.77 18.19
CA TYR A 177 0.38 2.49 16.91
C TYR A 177 -0.75 3.54 16.95
N TRP A 178 -0.40 4.76 16.64
CA TRP A 178 -1.30 5.89 16.50
C TRP A 178 -1.37 6.28 15.03
#